data_61c9f23450ef1a5a9c5ed148b06d75cd
#
_entry.id   61c9f23450ef1a5a9c5ed148b06d75cd
#
_cell.length_a   1.000
_cell.length_b   1.000
_cell.length_c   1.000
_cell.angle_alpha   90.00
_cell.angle_beta   90.00
_cell.angle_gamma   90.00
#
_symmetry.space_group_name_H-M   'P 1'
#
loop_
_entity.id
_entity.type
_entity.pdbx_description
1 polymer ?
#
loop_
_entity_poly.entity_id
_entity_poly.type
_entity_poly.pdbx_seq_one_letter_code
_entity_poly.pdbx_strand_id
1 'polypeptide(L)'
;VSIFVLTLSCALGWVVAKVSRKLKHKSFITVIVSLAGLAIYYFFVFKAQTAIEQLVANAAVYGEKIKGAAHPLYVFGLTGTGDVTAMLLSAAVILALFALTWTLLSRSFLQITTASGASGKAVYREKAVKRRSIDGALFGKELARFTASPNYMLNSGLGILLLPISGILLLWKGGTVVSLLNEAFTSQSGCAEVLLCTGVCAIASMNDMATPSVSLEGKSLWLAQSLPVKPWQVLRAKLKVQLALTALPALVPLACMAFILPVTAALPLVFAEALAYIAFS
;
A
#
# COMPACT_ATOMS: atom_id res chain seq x y z
N VAL A 1 12.26 -11.63 -21.31
CA VAL A 1 11.33 -11.47 -20.16
C VAL A 1 11.35 -10.04 -19.66
N SER A 2 12.52 -9.44 -19.34
CA SER A 2 12.62 -8.08 -18.75
C SER A 2 11.94 -7.00 -19.59
N ILE A 3 12.14 -6.99 -20.91
CA ILE A 3 11.50 -6.02 -21.83
C ILE A 3 9.98 -6.21 -21.84
N PHE A 4 9.49 -7.43 -21.78
CA PHE A 4 8.05 -7.71 -21.70
C PHE A 4 7.43 -7.16 -20.41
N VAL A 5 8.07 -7.41 -19.26
CA VAL A 5 7.63 -6.87 -17.96
C VAL A 5 7.65 -5.34 -17.96
N LEU A 6 8.70 -4.73 -18.50
CA LEU A 6 8.81 -3.28 -18.66
C LEU A 6 7.67 -2.73 -19.51
N THR A 7 7.40 -3.35 -20.66
CA THR A 7 6.32 -2.95 -21.57
C THR A 7 4.96 -2.99 -20.88
N LEU A 8 4.69 -4.09 -20.16
CA LEU A 8 3.43 -4.27 -19.41
C LEU A 8 3.30 -3.23 -18.30
N SER A 9 4.36 -2.97 -17.54
CA SER A 9 4.39 -1.97 -16.47
C SER A 9 4.15 -0.56 -17.01
N CYS A 10 4.78 -0.22 -18.14
CA CYS A 10 4.58 1.07 -18.80
C CYS A 10 3.15 1.23 -19.34
N ALA A 11 2.60 0.18 -19.96
CA ALA A 11 1.23 0.20 -20.46
C ALA A 11 0.21 0.37 -19.32
N LEU A 12 0.36 -0.36 -18.22
CA LEU A 12 -0.47 -0.22 -17.04
C LEU A 12 -0.35 1.18 -16.43
N GLY A 13 0.87 1.70 -16.28
CA GLY A 13 1.12 3.04 -15.79
C GLY A 13 0.44 4.12 -16.65
N TRP A 14 0.46 3.96 -17.98
CA TRP A 14 -0.22 4.86 -18.90
C TRP A 14 -1.75 4.82 -18.72
N VAL A 15 -2.35 3.64 -18.59
CA VAL A 15 -3.79 3.47 -18.34
C VAL A 15 -4.18 4.14 -17.03
N VAL A 16 -3.45 3.87 -15.94
CA VAL A 16 -3.68 4.48 -14.62
C VAL A 16 -3.57 6.02 -14.69
N ALA A 17 -2.56 6.55 -15.36
CA ALA A 17 -2.37 7.98 -15.53
C ALA A 17 -3.54 8.63 -16.30
N LYS A 18 -4.05 7.95 -17.35
CA LYS A 18 -5.17 8.44 -18.17
C LYS A 18 -6.50 8.41 -17.41
N VAL A 19 -6.74 7.37 -16.63
CA VAL A 19 -7.94 7.24 -15.77
C VAL A 19 -7.90 8.25 -14.64
N SER A 20 -6.76 8.39 -13.97
CA SER A 20 -6.56 9.29 -12.84
C SER A 20 -6.81 10.76 -13.19
N ARG A 21 -6.61 11.17 -14.45
CA ARG A 21 -6.89 12.53 -14.93
C ARG A 21 -8.36 12.93 -14.83
N LYS A 22 -9.28 11.98 -14.93
CA LYS A 22 -10.75 12.23 -14.90
C LYS A 22 -11.33 12.27 -13.48
N LEU A 23 -10.55 11.91 -12.46
CA LEU A 23 -11.06 11.73 -11.10
C LEU A 23 -10.94 13.02 -10.27
N LYS A 24 -12.04 13.40 -9.63
CA LYS A 24 -12.16 14.63 -8.82
C LYS A 24 -11.39 14.53 -7.48
N HIS A 25 -11.36 13.34 -6.87
CA HIS A 25 -10.64 13.04 -5.63
C HIS A 25 -9.45 12.10 -5.91
N LYS A 26 -8.44 12.62 -6.61
CA LYS A 26 -7.33 11.82 -7.15
C LYS A 26 -6.58 11.01 -6.08
N SER A 27 -6.32 11.60 -4.92
CA SER A 27 -5.49 10.95 -3.89
C SER A 27 -6.14 9.70 -3.32
N PHE A 28 -7.37 9.80 -2.82
CA PHE A 28 -8.07 8.65 -2.22
C PHE A 28 -8.36 7.55 -3.23
N ILE A 29 -8.81 7.92 -4.44
CA ILE A 29 -9.11 6.92 -5.47
C ILE A 29 -7.84 6.21 -5.92
N THR A 30 -6.72 6.92 -6.06
CA THR A 30 -5.44 6.29 -6.39
C THR A 30 -5.00 5.30 -5.30
N VAL A 31 -5.17 5.65 -4.02
CA VAL A 31 -4.87 4.75 -2.89
C VAL A 31 -5.74 3.51 -2.95
N ILE A 32 -7.06 3.66 -3.13
CA ILE A 32 -7.99 2.52 -3.21
C ILE A 32 -7.65 1.61 -4.39
N VAL A 33 -7.39 2.17 -5.56
CA VAL A 33 -7.03 1.39 -6.76
C VAL A 33 -5.69 0.67 -6.58
N SER A 34 -4.71 1.31 -5.94
CA SER A 34 -3.42 0.68 -5.65
C SER A 34 -3.55 -0.47 -4.66
N LEU A 35 -4.35 -0.30 -3.61
CA LEU A 35 -4.63 -1.35 -2.62
C LEU A 35 -5.42 -2.52 -3.23
N ALA A 36 -6.43 -2.22 -4.05
CA ALA A 36 -7.17 -3.23 -4.79
C ALA A 36 -6.25 -4.02 -5.74
N GLY A 37 -5.35 -3.32 -6.46
CA GLY A 37 -4.33 -3.94 -7.30
C GLY A 37 -3.40 -4.86 -6.51
N LEU A 38 -2.96 -4.42 -5.32
CA LEU A 38 -2.13 -5.21 -4.42
C LEU A 38 -2.89 -6.45 -3.90
N ALA A 39 -4.15 -6.30 -3.50
CA ALA A 39 -4.98 -7.42 -3.06
C ALA A 39 -5.20 -8.45 -4.17
N ILE A 40 -5.49 -7.99 -5.39
CA ILE A 40 -5.61 -8.85 -6.57
C ILE A 40 -4.29 -9.57 -6.86
N TYR A 41 -3.16 -8.87 -6.80
CA TYR A 41 -1.83 -9.45 -6.98
C TYR A 41 -1.59 -10.60 -5.98
N TYR A 42 -1.79 -10.37 -4.69
CA TYR A 42 -1.61 -11.42 -3.68
C TYR A 42 -2.59 -12.57 -3.85
N PHE A 43 -3.86 -12.29 -4.20
CA PHE A 43 -4.83 -13.34 -4.50
C PHE A 43 -4.33 -14.26 -5.62
N PHE A 44 -3.79 -13.68 -6.71
CA PHE A 44 -3.23 -14.47 -7.80
C PHE A 44 -1.96 -15.22 -7.38
N VAL A 45 -1.08 -14.62 -6.58
CA VAL A 45 0.13 -15.28 -6.07
C VAL A 45 -0.23 -16.52 -5.23
N PHE A 46 -1.19 -16.40 -4.31
CA PHE A 46 -1.63 -17.53 -3.51
C PHE A 46 -2.31 -18.63 -4.34
N LYS A 47 -3.11 -18.25 -5.32
CA LYS A 47 -3.72 -19.19 -6.26
C LYS A 47 -2.73 -19.80 -7.23
N ALA A 48 -1.70 -19.08 -7.62
CA ALA A 48 -0.69 -19.55 -8.55
C ALA A 48 0.10 -20.76 -8.01
N GLN A 49 0.38 -20.83 -6.72
CA GLN A 49 1.08 -21.97 -6.13
C GLN A 49 0.31 -23.28 -6.38
N THR A 50 -0.98 -23.31 -6.02
CA THR A 50 -1.84 -24.48 -6.24
C THR A 50 -2.02 -24.77 -7.73
N ALA A 51 -2.13 -23.74 -8.56
CA ALA A 51 -2.25 -23.89 -10.01
C ALA A 51 -0.96 -24.45 -10.66
N ILE A 52 0.21 -24.03 -10.17
CA ILE A 52 1.51 -24.54 -10.68
C ILE A 52 1.66 -26.02 -10.33
N GLU A 53 1.32 -26.44 -9.11
CA GLU A 53 1.36 -27.86 -8.72
C GLU A 53 0.45 -28.71 -9.64
N GLN A 54 -0.77 -28.24 -9.91
CA GLN A 54 -1.70 -28.92 -10.82
C GLN A 54 -1.20 -28.91 -12.28
N LEU A 55 -0.60 -27.80 -12.72
CA LEU A 55 0.00 -27.70 -14.07
C LEU A 55 1.16 -28.65 -14.24
N VAL A 56 2.03 -28.77 -13.26
CA VAL A 56 3.17 -29.72 -13.28
C VAL A 56 2.69 -31.14 -13.28
N ALA A 57 1.71 -31.48 -12.43
CA ALA A 57 1.14 -32.84 -12.35
C ALA A 57 0.44 -33.27 -13.65
N ASN A 58 -0.14 -32.33 -14.42
CA ASN A 58 -0.89 -32.60 -15.64
C ASN A 58 -0.29 -31.92 -16.88
N ALA A 59 1.04 -31.72 -16.90
CA ALA A 59 1.73 -30.92 -17.92
C ALA A 59 1.43 -31.37 -19.37
N ALA A 60 1.35 -32.66 -19.63
CA ALA A 60 1.06 -33.20 -20.96
C ALA A 60 -0.35 -32.81 -21.46
N VAL A 61 -1.36 -32.92 -20.58
CA VAL A 61 -2.76 -32.62 -20.94
C VAL A 61 -2.96 -31.13 -21.16
N TYR A 62 -2.34 -30.29 -20.30
CA TYR A 62 -2.42 -28.84 -20.46
C TYR A 62 -1.59 -28.35 -21.65
N GLY A 63 -0.47 -29.00 -21.96
CA GLY A 63 0.35 -28.69 -23.15
C GLY A 63 -0.43 -28.81 -24.44
N GLU A 64 -1.19 -29.91 -24.61
CA GLU A 64 -2.06 -30.09 -25.80
C GLU A 64 -3.21 -29.09 -25.84
N LYS A 65 -3.86 -28.81 -24.73
CA LYS A 65 -4.92 -27.79 -24.65
C LYS A 65 -4.42 -26.39 -25.01
N ILE A 66 -3.24 -26.01 -24.49
CA ILE A 66 -2.63 -24.70 -24.79
C ILE A 66 -2.24 -24.62 -26.26
N LYS A 67 -1.72 -25.69 -26.87
CA LYS A 67 -1.37 -25.76 -28.28
C LYS A 67 -2.58 -25.49 -29.17
N GLY A 68 -3.76 -26.02 -28.79
CA GLY A 68 -5.01 -25.83 -29.55
C GLY A 68 -5.71 -24.50 -29.29
N ALA A 69 -5.80 -24.06 -28.03
CA ALA A 69 -6.61 -22.91 -27.63
C ALA A 69 -5.83 -21.57 -27.55
N ALA A 70 -4.51 -21.62 -27.28
CA ALA A 70 -3.67 -20.43 -27.06
C ALA A 70 -2.31 -20.56 -27.74
N HIS A 71 -2.32 -20.75 -29.05
CA HIS A 71 -1.10 -20.92 -29.86
C HIS A 71 0.03 -19.89 -29.57
N PRO A 72 -0.24 -18.58 -29.35
CA PRO A 72 0.81 -17.64 -29.00
C PRO A 72 1.52 -17.96 -27.69
N LEU A 73 0.79 -18.46 -26.67
CA LEU A 73 1.39 -18.88 -25.39
C LEU A 73 2.24 -20.15 -25.57
N TYR A 74 1.80 -21.06 -26.41
CA TYR A 74 2.57 -22.25 -26.75
C TYR A 74 3.89 -21.89 -27.43
N VAL A 75 3.87 -21.00 -28.44
CA VAL A 75 5.07 -20.50 -29.10
C VAL A 75 6.02 -19.82 -28.12
N PHE A 76 5.46 -19.02 -27.20
CA PHE A 76 6.26 -18.41 -26.15
C PHE A 76 6.90 -19.45 -25.21
N GLY A 77 6.19 -20.53 -24.90
CA GLY A 77 6.73 -21.66 -24.14
C GLY A 77 7.89 -22.39 -24.84
N LEU A 78 7.82 -22.53 -26.17
CA LEU A 78 8.87 -23.14 -26.96
C LEU A 78 10.21 -22.37 -26.95
N THR A 79 10.19 -21.09 -26.57
CA THR A 79 11.43 -20.33 -26.34
C THR A 79 12.27 -20.92 -25.20
N GLY A 80 11.63 -21.54 -24.22
CA GLY A 80 12.29 -22.20 -23.09
C GLY A 80 12.97 -23.54 -23.47
N THR A 81 12.55 -24.15 -24.58
CA THR A 81 13.17 -25.40 -25.09
C THR A 81 14.30 -25.14 -26.10
N GLY A 82 14.60 -23.86 -26.40
CA GLY A 82 15.69 -23.48 -27.30
C GLY A 82 15.32 -23.46 -28.80
N ASP A 83 14.04 -23.48 -29.15
CA ASP A 83 13.58 -23.31 -30.52
C ASP A 83 13.87 -21.89 -31.02
N VAL A 84 14.81 -21.79 -31.98
CA VAL A 84 15.28 -20.51 -32.52
C VAL A 84 14.16 -19.75 -33.23
N THR A 85 13.28 -20.46 -33.95
CA THR A 85 12.15 -19.83 -34.65
C THR A 85 11.14 -19.22 -33.67
N ALA A 86 10.80 -19.94 -32.61
CA ALA A 86 9.95 -19.45 -31.53
C ALA A 86 10.60 -18.27 -30.78
N MET A 87 11.93 -18.31 -30.57
CA MET A 87 12.67 -17.20 -29.95
C MET A 87 12.60 -15.93 -30.80
N LEU A 88 12.85 -16.02 -32.09
CA LEU A 88 12.79 -14.87 -32.99
C LEU A 88 11.38 -14.28 -33.11
N LEU A 89 10.38 -15.15 -33.24
CA LEU A 89 8.98 -14.70 -33.29
C LEU A 89 8.55 -14.01 -32.01
N SER A 90 8.88 -14.61 -30.87
CA SER A 90 8.54 -14.03 -29.53
C SER A 90 9.28 -12.69 -29.33
N ALA A 91 10.54 -12.60 -29.73
CA ALA A 91 11.31 -11.36 -29.67
C ALA A 91 10.69 -10.26 -30.55
N ALA A 92 10.29 -10.60 -31.79
CA ALA A 92 9.64 -9.67 -32.71
C ALA A 92 8.33 -9.13 -32.14
N VAL A 93 7.48 -9.99 -31.54
CA VAL A 93 6.22 -9.61 -30.92
C VAL A 93 6.47 -8.68 -29.70
N ILE A 94 7.43 -9.02 -28.84
CA ILE A 94 7.77 -8.21 -27.68
C ILE A 94 8.28 -6.83 -28.09
N LEU A 95 9.16 -6.76 -29.12
CA LEU A 95 9.67 -5.50 -29.65
C LEU A 95 8.57 -4.66 -30.30
N ALA A 96 7.63 -5.28 -31.02
CA ALA A 96 6.49 -4.59 -31.60
C ALA A 96 5.57 -3.99 -30.50
N LEU A 97 5.27 -4.76 -29.44
CA LEU A 97 4.50 -4.28 -28.30
C LEU A 97 5.23 -3.14 -27.55
N PHE A 98 6.54 -3.25 -27.39
CA PHE A 98 7.36 -2.20 -26.81
C PHE A 98 7.33 -0.92 -27.66
N ALA A 99 7.52 -1.02 -28.96
CA ALA A 99 7.45 0.11 -29.87
C ALA A 99 6.07 0.78 -29.88
N LEU A 100 4.98 -0.02 -29.84
CA LEU A 100 3.62 0.49 -29.70
C LEU A 100 3.44 1.25 -28.38
N THR A 101 3.86 0.66 -27.27
CA THR A 101 3.76 1.29 -25.95
C THR A 101 4.59 2.56 -25.89
N TRP A 102 5.80 2.55 -26.43
CA TRP A 102 6.67 3.71 -26.54
C TRP A 102 6.03 4.86 -27.33
N THR A 103 5.44 4.57 -28.50
CA THR A 103 4.78 5.59 -29.33
C THR A 103 3.56 6.17 -28.64
N LEU A 104 2.76 5.35 -27.96
CA LEU A 104 1.59 5.81 -27.18
C LEU A 104 2.01 6.70 -26.01
N LEU A 105 3.04 6.30 -25.26
CA LEU A 105 3.60 7.09 -24.16
C LEU A 105 4.20 8.40 -24.65
N SER A 106 5.03 8.35 -25.70
CA SER A 106 5.67 9.54 -26.25
C SER A 106 4.65 10.58 -26.72
N ARG A 107 3.60 10.16 -27.41
CA ARG A 107 2.53 11.07 -27.88
C ARG A 107 1.67 11.64 -26.74
N SER A 108 1.48 10.88 -25.68
CA SER A 108 0.64 11.30 -24.54
C SER A 108 1.43 11.92 -23.40
N PHE A 109 2.76 11.88 -23.44
CA PHE A 109 3.64 12.31 -22.34
C PHE A 109 3.37 13.75 -21.89
N LEU A 110 3.41 14.69 -22.84
CA LEU A 110 3.15 16.10 -22.54
C LEU A 110 1.75 16.31 -21.97
N GLN A 111 0.74 15.63 -22.51
CA GLN A 111 -0.63 15.72 -22.02
C GLN A 111 -0.78 15.13 -20.61
N ILE A 112 -0.01 14.11 -20.25
CA ILE A 112 -0.04 13.50 -18.92
C ILE A 112 0.70 14.39 -17.91
N THR A 113 1.89 14.85 -18.25
CA THR A 113 2.74 15.65 -17.35
C THR A 113 2.20 17.06 -17.12
N THR A 114 1.71 17.74 -18.17
CA THR A 114 1.16 19.09 -18.04
C THR A 114 -0.25 19.10 -17.44
N ALA A 115 -1.05 18.05 -17.64
CA ALA A 115 -2.38 17.93 -17.03
C ALA A 115 -2.35 17.71 -15.51
N SER A 116 -1.21 17.33 -14.95
CA SER A 116 -1.04 17.19 -13.49
C SER A 116 -1.18 18.52 -12.74
N GLY A 117 -1.10 19.66 -13.43
CA GLY A 117 -1.33 21.00 -12.89
C GLY A 117 -2.73 21.58 -13.13
N ALA A 118 -3.52 20.98 -14.01
CA ALA A 118 -4.89 21.43 -14.27
C ALA A 118 -5.86 20.88 -13.21
N SER A 119 -5.74 21.39 -12.00
CA SER A 119 -6.84 21.37 -11.05
C SER A 119 -8.05 21.99 -11.75
N GLY A 120 -9.15 21.23 -11.90
CA GLY A 120 -10.37 21.73 -12.55
C GLY A 120 -10.72 23.09 -12.00
N LYS A 121 -11.27 24.00 -12.84
CA LYS A 121 -11.61 25.38 -12.50
C LYS A 121 -12.12 25.42 -11.05
N ALA A 122 -11.25 25.86 -10.13
CA ALA A 122 -11.64 26.05 -8.76
C ALA A 122 -12.60 27.23 -8.74
N VAL A 123 -13.88 26.96 -8.61
CA VAL A 123 -14.86 28.00 -8.36
C VAL A 123 -14.55 28.51 -6.94
N TYR A 124 -14.01 29.71 -6.87
CA TYR A 124 -13.80 30.39 -5.60
C TYR A 124 -15.16 30.52 -4.91
N ARG A 125 -15.32 29.83 -3.79
CA ARG A 125 -16.45 30.03 -2.88
C ARG A 125 -15.90 30.71 -1.63
N GLU A 126 -16.33 31.91 -1.38
CA GLU A 126 -16.02 32.61 -0.16
C GLU A 126 -16.57 31.79 1.03
N LYS A 127 -15.67 31.22 1.81
CA LYS A 127 -16.02 30.53 3.05
C LYS A 127 -15.62 31.41 4.21
N ALA A 128 -16.56 31.68 5.11
CA ALA A 128 -16.25 32.36 6.36
C ALA A 128 -15.09 31.65 7.07
N VAL A 129 -14.00 32.38 7.27
CA VAL A 129 -12.79 31.85 7.91
C VAL A 129 -13.07 31.66 9.40
N LYS A 130 -13.27 30.43 9.80
CA LYS A 130 -13.44 30.08 11.23
C LYS A 130 -12.08 30.21 11.91
N ARG A 131 -11.97 31.08 12.92
CA ARG A 131 -10.75 31.18 13.73
C ARG A 131 -10.46 29.83 14.38
N ARG A 132 -9.29 29.26 14.09
CA ARG A 132 -8.76 28.04 14.73
C ARG A 132 -7.63 28.43 15.67
N SER A 133 -7.40 27.63 16.71
CA SER A 133 -6.16 27.73 17.48
C SER A 133 -4.95 27.46 16.57
N ILE A 134 -3.79 28.03 16.91
CA ILE A 134 -2.54 27.81 16.17
C ILE A 134 -2.25 26.31 16.04
N ASP A 135 -2.36 25.57 17.12
CA ASP A 135 -2.15 24.10 17.14
C ASP A 135 -3.12 23.36 16.21
N GLY A 136 -4.41 23.74 16.23
CA GLY A 136 -5.42 23.14 15.37
C GLY A 136 -5.23 23.49 13.88
N ALA A 137 -4.74 24.68 13.59
CA ALA A 137 -4.43 25.10 12.22
C ALA A 137 -3.22 24.37 11.67
N LEU A 138 -2.15 24.21 12.46
CA LEU A 138 -0.95 23.46 12.10
C LEU A 138 -1.24 21.97 11.92
N PHE A 139 -2.01 21.37 12.84
CA PHE A 139 -2.47 19.98 12.71
C PHE A 139 -3.27 19.76 11.42
N GLY A 140 -4.24 20.64 11.14
CA GLY A 140 -5.04 20.58 9.91
C GLY A 140 -4.21 20.74 8.64
N LYS A 141 -3.18 21.58 8.67
CA LYS A 141 -2.22 21.76 7.55
C LYS A 141 -1.46 20.46 7.27
N GLU A 142 -0.91 19.82 8.31
CA GLU A 142 -0.15 18.57 8.16
C GLU A 142 -1.05 17.41 7.70
N LEU A 143 -2.26 17.30 8.24
CA LEU A 143 -3.23 16.29 7.81
C LEU A 143 -3.66 16.51 6.35
N ALA A 144 -3.88 17.75 5.93
CA ALA A 144 -4.21 18.08 4.55
C ALA A 144 -3.05 17.74 3.60
N ARG A 145 -1.80 17.95 4.02
CA ARG A 145 -0.61 17.56 3.25
C ARG A 145 -0.54 16.04 3.07
N PHE A 146 -0.75 15.28 4.15
CA PHE A 146 -0.77 13.82 4.11
C PHE A 146 -1.81 13.31 3.12
N THR A 147 -3.05 13.81 3.22
CA THR A 147 -4.15 13.35 2.36
C THR A 147 -4.08 13.86 0.91
N ALA A 148 -3.29 14.90 0.64
CA ALA A 148 -3.12 15.44 -0.71
C ALA A 148 -2.23 14.57 -1.62
N SER A 149 -1.33 13.77 -1.05
CA SER A 149 -0.37 12.95 -1.80
C SER A 149 -0.68 11.47 -1.67
N PRO A 150 -1.11 10.78 -2.76
CA PRO A 150 -1.36 9.34 -2.72
C PRO A 150 -0.12 8.53 -2.34
N ASN A 151 1.04 8.94 -2.86
CA ASN A 151 2.30 8.27 -2.61
C ASN A 151 2.71 8.37 -1.12
N TYR A 152 2.48 9.54 -0.52
CA TYR A 152 2.72 9.71 0.92
C TYR A 152 1.76 8.87 1.76
N MET A 153 0.48 8.82 1.39
CA MET A 153 -0.52 7.97 2.07
C MET A 153 -0.16 6.48 1.98
N LEU A 154 0.28 6.00 0.81
CA LEU A 154 0.61 4.58 0.60
C LEU A 154 1.90 4.18 1.31
N ASN A 155 2.95 5.03 1.24
CA ASN A 155 4.24 4.67 1.79
C ASN A 155 4.33 4.86 3.32
N SER A 156 3.67 5.88 3.85
CA SER A 156 3.79 6.25 5.26
C SER A 156 2.52 6.06 6.08
N GLY A 157 1.44 5.58 5.48
CA GLY A 157 0.15 5.44 6.16
C GLY A 157 -0.53 4.11 5.90
N LEU A 158 0.18 3.11 5.40
CA LEU A 158 -0.41 1.80 5.11
C LEU A 158 -0.94 1.12 6.36
N GLY A 159 -0.26 1.27 7.48
CA GLY A 159 -0.68 0.73 8.78
C GLY A 159 -2.02 1.29 9.26
N ILE A 160 -2.43 2.52 8.86
CA ILE A 160 -3.74 3.09 9.20
C ILE A 160 -4.88 2.17 8.75
N LEU A 161 -4.71 1.50 7.61
CA LEU A 161 -5.71 0.55 7.07
C LEU A 161 -5.47 -0.87 7.57
N LEU A 162 -4.21 -1.31 7.65
CA LEU A 162 -3.88 -2.67 8.04
C LEU A 162 -4.18 -2.95 9.51
N LEU A 163 -4.04 -1.97 10.42
CA LEU A 163 -4.35 -2.13 11.83
C LEU A 163 -5.83 -2.53 12.08
N PRO A 164 -6.83 -1.76 11.59
CA PRO A 164 -8.22 -2.19 11.77
C PRO A 164 -8.54 -3.51 11.06
N ILE A 165 -7.97 -3.73 9.87
CA ILE A 165 -8.16 -4.99 9.13
C ILE A 165 -7.60 -6.16 9.95
N SER A 166 -6.42 -6.04 10.54
CA SER A 166 -5.84 -7.07 11.39
C SER A 166 -6.71 -7.35 12.62
N GLY A 167 -7.30 -6.32 13.23
CA GLY A 167 -8.25 -6.46 14.31
C GLY A 167 -9.50 -7.26 13.90
N ILE A 168 -10.09 -6.95 12.76
CA ILE A 168 -11.25 -7.68 12.23
C ILE A 168 -10.88 -9.14 11.91
N LEU A 169 -9.72 -9.38 11.31
CA LEU A 169 -9.21 -10.72 11.03
C LEU A 169 -8.98 -11.51 12.33
N LEU A 170 -8.47 -10.87 13.37
CA LEU A 170 -8.32 -11.49 14.68
C LEU A 170 -9.68 -11.89 15.27
N LEU A 171 -10.72 -11.06 15.18
CA LEU A 171 -12.06 -11.46 15.61
C LEU A 171 -12.59 -12.67 14.85
N TRP A 172 -12.30 -12.78 13.57
CA TRP A 172 -12.80 -13.87 12.73
C TRP A 172 -12.01 -15.17 12.88
N LYS A 173 -10.69 -15.10 12.95
CA LYS A 173 -9.76 -16.25 12.93
C LYS A 173 -8.85 -16.32 14.16
N GLY A 174 -9.02 -15.43 15.13
CA GLY A 174 -8.09 -15.29 16.25
C GLY A 174 -7.97 -16.56 17.09
N GLY A 175 -9.07 -17.27 17.36
CA GLY A 175 -9.02 -18.54 18.07
C GLY A 175 -8.13 -19.57 17.36
N THR A 176 -8.22 -19.67 16.03
CA THR A 176 -7.36 -20.56 15.22
C THR A 176 -5.90 -20.10 15.24
N VAL A 177 -5.65 -18.79 15.17
CA VAL A 177 -4.28 -18.23 15.23
C VAL A 177 -3.66 -18.50 16.59
N VAL A 178 -4.39 -18.25 17.68
CA VAL A 178 -3.92 -18.49 19.06
C VAL A 178 -3.64 -19.97 19.28
N SER A 179 -4.51 -20.89 18.81
CA SER A 179 -4.29 -22.33 18.94
C SER A 179 -3.04 -22.79 18.18
N LEU A 180 -2.85 -22.31 16.95
CA LEU A 180 -1.64 -22.61 16.16
C LEU A 180 -0.37 -22.07 16.81
N LEU A 181 -0.41 -20.86 17.37
CA LEU A 181 0.74 -20.29 18.08
C LEU A 181 1.07 -21.09 19.35
N ASN A 182 0.07 -21.47 20.12
CA ASN A 182 0.26 -22.28 21.32
C ASN A 182 0.75 -23.70 21.01
N GLU A 183 0.33 -24.27 19.88
CA GLU A 183 0.84 -25.57 19.41
C GLU A 183 2.30 -25.48 18.93
N ALA A 184 2.64 -24.40 18.22
CA ALA A 184 4.00 -24.17 17.74
C ALA A 184 4.99 -23.84 18.87
N PHE A 185 4.53 -23.21 19.95
CA PHE A 185 5.36 -22.73 21.07
C PHE A 185 4.91 -23.31 22.41
N THR A 186 4.72 -24.63 22.46
CA THR A 186 4.20 -25.38 23.64
C THR A 186 5.02 -25.23 24.92
N SER A 187 6.28 -24.78 24.80
CA SER A 187 7.20 -24.67 25.94
C SER A 187 7.09 -23.37 26.73
N GLN A 188 6.35 -22.37 26.25
CA GLN A 188 6.30 -21.03 26.86
C GLN A 188 4.87 -20.51 26.96
N SER A 189 4.33 -20.45 28.17
CA SER A 189 3.05 -19.76 28.43
C SER A 189 3.16 -18.26 28.15
N GLY A 190 2.18 -17.69 27.44
CA GLY A 190 2.15 -16.25 27.10
C GLY A 190 2.83 -15.89 25.79
N CYS A 191 3.40 -16.85 25.05
CA CYS A 191 4.06 -16.58 23.78
C CYS A 191 3.10 -16.06 22.70
N ALA A 192 1.87 -16.56 22.67
CA ALA A 192 0.87 -16.14 21.69
C ALA A 192 0.50 -14.66 21.88
N GLU A 193 0.33 -14.20 23.12
CA GLU A 193 0.02 -12.81 23.46
C GLU A 193 1.13 -11.86 23.01
N VAL A 194 2.38 -12.21 23.30
CA VAL A 194 3.57 -11.41 22.90
C VAL A 194 3.70 -11.36 21.39
N LEU A 195 3.56 -12.49 20.69
CA LEU A 195 3.67 -12.53 19.23
C LEU A 195 2.57 -11.73 18.53
N LEU A 196 1.33 -11.80 19.03
CA LEU A 196 0.24 -11.01 18.48
C LEU A 196 0.47 -9.50 18.71
N CYS A 197 0.94 -9.12 19.91
CA CYS A 197 1.31 -7.73 20.21
C CYS A 197 2.43 -7.25 19.30
N THR A 198 3.49 -8.03 19.17
CA THR A 198 4.60 -7.73 18.25
C THR A 198 4.11 -7.56 16.81
N GLY A 199 3.15 -8.38 16.38
CA GLY A 199 2.50 -8.24 15.07
C GLY A 199 1.77 -6.89 14.92
N VAL A 200 1.02 -6.47 15.95
CA VAL A 200 0.37 -5.14 15.97
C VAL A 200 1.41 -4.02 15.93
N CYS A 201 2.49 -4.12 16.72
CA CYS A 201 3.58 -3.15 16.71
C CYS A 201 4.30 -3.09 15.34
N ALA A 202 4.52 -4.24 14.70
CA ALA A 202 5.09 -4.33 13.37
C ALA A 202 4.21 -3.66 12.31
N ILE A 203 2.89 -3.81 12.37
CA ILE A 203 1.97 -3.08 11.49
C ILE A 203 1.97 -1.59 11.82
N ALA A 204 2.01 -1.22 13.09
CA ALA A 204 2.06 0.17 13.53
C ALA A 204 3.34 0.87 13.05
N SER A 205 4.48 0.17 12.97
CA SER A 205 5.74 0.70 12.44
C SER A 205 5.70 1.07 10.95
N MET A 206 4.69 0.57 10.20
CA MET A 206 4.47 0.98 8.81
C MET A 206 3.88 2.40 8.70
N ASN A 207 3.49 3.00 9.82
CA ASN A 207 3.03 4.37 9.90
C ASN A 207 4.19 5.29 10.29
N ASP A 208 4.92 5.78 9.30
CA ASP A 208 5.97 6.80 9.50
C ASP A 208 5.62 8.07 8.71
N MET A 209 4.80 8.92 9.31
CA MET A 209 4.39 10.18 8.70
C MET A 209 5.26 11.36 9.16
N ALA A 210 5.84 11.28 10.36
CA ALA A 210 6.61 12.37 10.94
C ALA A 210 7.92 12.61 10.18
N THR A 211 8.68 11.55 9.90
CA THR A 211 9.99 11.63 9.25
C THR A 211 9.93 12.25 7.85
N PRO A 212 9.12 11.73 6.90
CA PRO A 212 9.05 12.35 5.57
C PRO A 212 8.34 13.70 5.57
N SER A 213 7.53 14.03 6.58
CA SER A 213 6.84 15.31 6.65
C SER A 213 7.79 16.51 6.67
N VAL A 214 8.98 16.35 7.24
CA VAL A 214 10.02 17.39 7.27
C VAL A 214 10.62 17.57 5.88
N SER A 215 11.00 16.48 5.22
CA SER A 215 11.57 16.51 3.86
C SER A 215 10.59 17.01 2.81
N LEU A 216 9.30 16.68 2.95
CA LEU A 216 8.25 17.12 2.04
C LEU A 216 7.91 18.61 2.17
N GLU A 217 8.36 19.30 3.21
CA GLU A 217 8.28 20.77 3.27
C GLU A 217 9.15 21.41 2.22
N GLY A 218 10.36 20.89 1.99
CA GLY A 218 11.23 21.28 0.89
C GLY A 218 11.21 22.78 0.57
N LYS A 219 10.83 23.13 -0.63
CA LYS A 219 10.74 24.52 -1.10
C LYS A 219 9.72 25.40 -0.35
N SER A 220 8.80 24.84 0.42
CA SER A 220 7.79 25.58 1.18
C SER A 220 8.18 25.79 2.66
N LEU A 221 9.39 25.41 3.07
CA LEU A 221 9.87 25.57 4.45
C LEU A 221 9.90 27.05 4.87
N TRP A 222 10.24 27.96 3.96
CA TRP A 222 10.23 29.40 4.20
C TRP A 222 8.87 29.90 4.69
N LEU A 223 7.77 29.29 4.24
CA LEU A 223 6.42 29.67 4.67
C LEU A 223 6.21 29.36 6.17
N ALA A 224 6.68 28.19 6.63
CA ALA A 224 6.63 27.85 8.06
C ALA A 224 7.50 28.80 8.90
N GLN A 225 8.65 29.22 8.36
CA GLN A 225 9.57 30.14 9.02
C GLN A 225 9.08 31.60 9.04
N SER A 226 8.25 32.01 8.06
CA SER A 226 7.67 33.37 8.02
C SER A 226 6.44 33.53 8.93
N LEU A 227 5.86 32.47 9.43
CA LEU A 227 4.74 32.52 10.35
C LEU A 227 5.18 32.88 11.77
N PRO A 228 4.39 33.64 12.53
CA PRO A 228 4.68 33.99 13.94
C PRO A 228 4.40 32.81 14.88
N VAL A 229 5.05 31.68 14.61
CA VAL A 229 4.91 30.43 15.38
C VAL A 229 6.29 29.95 15.83
N LYS A 230 6.36 29.32 17.01
CA LYS A 230 7.60 28.72 17.49
C LYS A 230 7.92 27.45 16.69
N PRO A 231 9.18 27.17 16.33
CA PRO A 231 9.56 25.94 15.61
C PRO A 231 9.04 24.64 16.28
N TRP A 232 9.05 24.63 17.61
CA TRP A 232 8.51 23.51 18.38
C TRP A 232 7.01 23.25 18.14
N GLN A 233 6.22 24.28 17.91
CA GLN A 233 4.79 24.11 17.61
C GLN A 233 4.57 23.41 16.27
N VAL A 234 5.42 23.69 15.28
CA VAL A 234 5.39 23.03 13.97
C VAL A 234 5.76 21.53 14.11
N LEU A 235 6.84 21.23 14.83
CA LEU A 235 7.25 19.84 15.06
C LEU A 235 6.20 19.07 15.86
N ARG A 236 5.68 19.68 16.92
CA ARG A 236 4.60 19.09 17.71
C ARG A 236 3.35 18.79 16.91
N ALA A 237 3.02 19.61 15.92
CA ALA A 237 1.88 19.33 15.04
C ALA A 237 2.11 18.08 14.18
N LYS A 238 3.34 17.85 13.68
CA LYS A 238 3.72 16.66 12.92
C LYS A 238 3.62 15.40 13.78
N LEU A 239 4.17 15.46 15.01
CA LEU A 239 4.08 14.36 15.97
C LEU A 239 2.62 14.06 16.37
N LYS A 240 1.78 15.08 16.54
CA LYS A 240 0.35 14.89 16.82
C LYS A 240 -0.37 14.17 15.68
N VAL A 241 -0.04 14.45 14.41
CA VAL A 241 -0.62 13.73 13.26
C VAL A 241 -0.14 12.29 13.27
N GLN A 242 1.16 12.03 13.46
CA GLN A 242 1.72 10.70 13.60
C GLN A 242 0.99 9.90 14.68
N LEU A 243 0.96 10.44 15.89
CA LEU A 243 0.33 9.79 17.04
C LEU A 243 -1.18 9.53 16.81
N ALA A 244 -1.93 10.51 16.31
CA ALA A 244 -3.35 10.35 16.07
C ALA A 244 -3.67 9.29 15.01
N LEU A 245 -2.92 9.29 13.90
CA LEU A 245 -3.12 8.36 12.79
C LEU A 245 -2.56 6.96 13.06
N THR A 246 -1.72 6.78 14.08
CA THR A 246 -1.23 5.46 14.51
C THR A 246 -2.01 4.93 15.70
N ALA A 247 -2.22 5.74 16.75
CA ALA A 247 -2.85 5.29 17.97
C ALA A 247 -4.33 4.93 17.77
N LEU A 248 -5.11 5.77 17.07
CA LEU A 248 -6.54 5.50 16.88
C LEU A 248 -6.80 4.17 16.15
N PRO A 249 -6.16 3.87 15.01
CA PRO A 249 -6.31 2.57 14.35
C PRO A 249 -5.77 1.39 15.18
N ALA A 250 -4.70 1.58 15.96
CA ALA A 250 -4.10 0.54 16.79
C ALA A 250 -5.00 0.10 17.96
N LEU A 251 -5.88 0.98 18.43
CA LEU A 251 -6.87 0.60 19.45
C LEU A 251 -7.81 -0.53 18.99
N VAL A 252 -8.07 -0.65 17.68
CA VAL A 252 -8.96 -1.69 17.16
C VAL A 252 -8.38 -3.09 17.36
N PRO A 253 -7.18 -3.45 16.85
CA PRO A 253 -6.63 -4.78 17.10
C PRO A 253 -6.33 -5.03 18.57
N LEU A 254 -5.93 -4.03 19.35
CA LEU A 254 -5.72 -4.18 20.79
C LEU A 254 -7.04 -4.53 21.50
N ALA A 255 -8.13 -3.82 21.21
CA ALA A 255 -9.43 -4.16 21.76
C ALA A 255 -9.88 -5.58 21.35
N CYS A 256 -9.67 -5.97 20.08
CA CYS A 256 -9.98 -7.32 19.61
C CYS A 256 -9.16 -8.39 20.34
N MET A 257 -7.87 -8.13 20.60
CA MET A 257 -7.02 -9.02 21.39
C MET A 257 -7.53 -9.21 22.81
N ALA A 258 -8.03 -8.15 23.45
CA ALA A 258 -8.59 -8.24 24.80
C ALA A 258 -9.84 -9.15 24.89
N PHE A 259 -10.57 -9.34 23.78
CA PHE A 259 -11.72 -10.26 23.71
C PHE A 259 -11.32 -11.71 23.41
N ILE A 260 -10.21 -11.92 22.72
CA ILE A 260 -9.82 -13.27 22.22
C ILE A 260 -8.85 -13.95 23.18
N LEU A 261 -7.95 -13.18 23.79
CA LEU A 261 -6.93 -13.72 24.68
C LEU A 261 -7.50 -13.96 26.09
N PRO A 262 -7.09 -15.04 26.76
CA PRO A 262 -7.45 -15.24 28.15
C PRO A 262 -6.86 -14.14 29.03
N VAL A 263 -7.58 -13.77 30.09
CA VAL A 263 -7.10 -12.76 31.05
C VAL A 263 -5.98 -13.38 31.88
N THR A 264 -4.76 -13.27 31.37
CA THR A 264 -3.52 -13.71 32.04
C THR A 264 -2.78 -12.52 32.63
N ALA A 265 -1.83 -12.76 33.52
CA ALA A 265 -0.97 -11.71 34.07
C ALA A 265 -0.09 -11.05 32.99
N ALA A 266 0.13 -11.69 31.86
CA ALA A 266 0.89 -11.15 30.75
C ALA A 266 0.12 -10.11 29.93
N LEU A 267 -1.21 -10.19 29.90
CA LEU A 267 -2.05 -9.30 29.08
C LEU A 267 -1.84 -7.79 29.37
N PRO A 268 -1.83 -7.31 30.62
CA PRO A 268 -1.58 -5.90 30.91
C PRO A 268 -0.18 -5.43 30.48
N LEU A 269 0.84 -6.30 30.59
CA LEU A 269 2.21 -5.98 30.18
C LEU A 269 2.30 -5.84 28.66
N VAL A 270 1.67 -6.73 27.93
CA VAL A 270 1.58 -6.69 26.46
C VAL A 270 0.88 -5.43 25.97
N PHE A 271 -0.20 -5.03 26.62
CA PHE A 271 -0.89 -3.77 26.30
C PHE A 271 -0.02 -2.54 26.62
N ALA A 272 0.67 -2.55 27.76
CA ALA A 272 1.58 -1.48 28.15
C ALA A 272 2.74 -1.35 27.13
N GLU A 273 3.28 -2.46 26.65
CA GLU A 273 4.32 -2.50 25.61
C GLU A 273 3.80 -1.88 24.30
N ALA A 274 2.62 -2.29 23.83
CA ALA A 274 2.02 -1.74 22.63
C ALA A 274 1.76 -0.24 22.74
N LEU A 275 1.25 0.24 23.88
CA LEU A 275 1.02 1.66 24.12
C LEU A 275 2.34 2.44 24.19
N ALA A 276 3.35 1.89 24.85
CA ALA A 276 4.69 2.48 24.87
C ALA A 276 5.28 2.58 23.47
N TYR A 277 5.20 1.49 22.68
CA TYR A 277 5.66 1.50 21.29
C TYR A 277 4.97 2.58 20.46
N ILE A 278 3.63 2.69 20.53
CA ILE A 278 2.87 3.72 19.81
C ILE A 278 3.24 5.13 20.25
N ALA A 279 3.57 5.32 21.54
CA ALA A 279 3.97 6.62 22.06
C ALA A 279 5.38 7.04 21.60
N PHE A 280 6.26 6.08 21.30
CA PHE A 280 7.64 6.32 20.87
C PHE A 280 7.84 6.24 19.34
N SER A 281 6.88 5.68 18.60
CA SER A 281 6.92 5.63 17.13
C SER A 281 6.50 6.97 16.50
#